data_cc1c05fe154f0bdeeee0c9a77b3da3bb
#
_entry.id   cc1c05fe154f0bdeeee0c9a77b3da3bb
#
_cell.length_a   1.000
_cell.length_b   1.000
_cell.length_c   1.000
_cell.angle_alpha   90.00
_cell.angle_beta   90.00
_cell.angle_gamma   90.00
#
_symmetry.space_group_name_H-M   'P 1'
#
loop_
_entity.id
_entity.type
_entity.pdbx_description
1 polymer ?
#
loop_
_entity_poly.entity_id
_entity_poly.type
_entity_poly.pdbx_seq_one_letter_code
_entity_poly.pdbx_strand_id
1 'polypeptide(L)'
;MGISIRDLKWLLETVLQFEPDESSHHLRYFLKVNGRIVARTHISHSRRGNERVDDSMLLLHAREMRCSLAILKALLQGQKSKADYFNELLKNGHINQEEFSILCGKGNTKR
;
A
#
# COMPACT_ATOMS: atom_id res chain seq x y z
N MET A 1 -9.83 18.84 -1.27
CA MET A 1 -10.09 17.56 -1.88
C MET A 1 -9.76 16.44 -0.92
N GLY A 2 -10.61 15.47 -0.85
CA GLY A 2 -10.41 14.36 0.04
C GLY A 2 -9.94 13.12 -0.69
N ILE A 3 -9.45 12.17 0.08
CA ILE A 3 -9.06 10.87 -0.41
C ILE A 3 -10.19 9.92 -0.04
N SER A 4 -10.61 9.10 -1.00
CA SER A 4 -11.70 8.16 -0.77
C SER A 4 -11.17 6.75 -0.54
N ILE A 5 -12.03 5.87 -0.04
CA ILE A 5 -11.71 4.45 0.10
C ILE A 5 -11.35 3.85 -1.26
N ARG A 6 -12.04 4.29 -2.33
CA ARG A 6 -11.73 3.82 -3.68
C ARG A 6 -10.29 4.17 -4.07
N ASP A 7 -9.84 5.39 -3.74
CA ASP A 7 -8.48 5.80 -4.03
C ASP A 7 -7.47 4.93 -3.28
N LEU A 8 -7.75 4.64 -2.02
CA LEU A 8 -6.87 3.81 -1.21
C LEU A 8 -6.81 2.38 -1.76
N LYS A 9 -7.96 1.81 -2.11
CA LYS A 9 -7.99 0.47 -2.71
C LYS A 9 -7.23 0.44 -4.03
N TRP A 10 -7.40 1.46 -4.86
CA TRP A 10 -6.70 1.52 -6.14
C TRP A 10 -5.19 1.56 -5.92
N LEU A 11 -4.73 2.36 -4.95
CA LEU A 11 -3.31 2.42 -4.63
C LEU A 11 -2.78 1.05 -4.22
N LEU A 12 -3.47 0.39 -3.28
CA LEU A 12 -3.03 -0.89 -2.76
C LEU A 12 -3.05 -1.99 -3.83
N GLU A 13 -4.11 -2.04 -4.64
CA GLU A 13 -4.29 -3.15 -5.58
C GLU A 13 -3.53 -2.93 -6.88
N THR A 14 -3.57 -1.72 -7.41
CA THR A 14 -3.06 -1.46 -8.76
C THR A 14 -1.64 -0.92 -8.75
N VAL A 15 -1.36 0.05 -7.90
CA VAL A 15 -0.05 0.70 -7.90
C VAL A 15 0.97 -0.12 -7.12
N LEU A 16 0.65 -0.47 -5.88
CA LEU A 16 1.60 -1.16 -5.01
C LEU A 16 1.49 -2.68 -5.10
N GLN A 17 0.39 -3.17 -5.64
CA GLN A 17 0.14 -4.59 -5.88
C GLN A 17 0.18 -5.44 -4.62
N PHE A 18 -0.41 -4.92 -3.55
CA PHE A 18 -0.71 -5.73 -2.38
C PHE A 18 -1.73 -6.78 -2.78
N GLU A 19 -1.63 -7.97 -2.21
CA GLU A 19 -2.55 -9.06 -2.51
C GLU A 19 -3.78 -8.97 -1.61
N PRO A 20 -5.00 -8.92 -2.19
CA PRO A 20 -6.21 -8.85 -1.37
C PRO A 20 -6.59 -10.22 -0.83
N ASP A 21 -7.20 -10.24 0.34
CA ASP A 21 -7.71 -11.45 0.97
C ASP A 21 -9.06 -11.10 1.60
N GLU A 22 -10.12 -11.68 1.07
CA GLU A 22 -11.49 -11.40 1.52
C GLU A 22 -12.05 -12.50 2.42
N SER A 23 -11.20 -13.37 2.95
CA SER A 23 -11.65 -14.53 3.70
C SER A 23 -12.16 -14.20 5.11
N SER A 24 -12.05 -12.96 5.57
CA SER A 24 -12.48 -12.53 6.88
C SER A 24 -13.47 -11.39 6.78
N HIS A 25 -13.87 -10.83 7.94
CA HIS A 25 -14.81 -9.70 8.01
C HIS A 25 -14.24 -8.43 7.37
N HIS A 26 -12.92 -8.35 7.26
CA HIS A 26 -12.26 -7.20 6.66
C HIS A 26 -11.59 -7.62 5.37
N LEU A 27 -11.55 -6.71 4.42
CA LEU A 27 -10.74 -6.90 3.24
C LEU A 27 -9.29 -6.61 3.63
N ARG A 28 -8.48 -7.64 3.63
CA ARG A 28 -7.08 -7.54 4.03
C ARG A 28 -6.18 -7.42 2.80
N TYR A 29 -5.12 -6.68 2.96
CA TYR A 29 -4.13 -6.50 1.90
C TYR A 29 -2.76 -6.84 2.44
N PHE A 30 -2.03 -7.66 1.71
CA PHE A 30 -0.69 -8.12 2.11
C PHE A 30 0.31 -7.77 1.04
N LEU A 31 1.43 -7.17 1.44
CA LEU A 31 2.57 -7.00 0.55
C LEU A 31 3.50 -8.17 0.81
N LYS A 32 3.66 -9.02 -0.21
CA LYS A 32 4.46 -10.23 -0.10
C LYS A 32 5.63 -10.18 -1.06
N VAL A 33 6.76 -10.70 -0.63
CA VAL A 33 7.93 -10.87 -1.49
C VAL A 33 8.70 -12.09 -0.99
N ASN A 34 9.07 -12.97 -1.90
CA ASN A 34 9.81 -14.21 -1.59
C ASN A 34 9.12 -15.02 -0.50
N GLY A 35 7.79 -15.10 -0.54
CA GLY A 35 7.02 -15.88 0.43
C GLY A 35 6.88 -15.24 1.80
N ARG A 36 7.36 -14.03 1.98
CA ARG A 36 7.33 -13.31 3.25
C ARG A 36 6.35 -12.14 3.17
N ILE A 37 5.58 -11.96 4.23
CA ILE A 37 4.69 -10.79 4.34
C ILE A 37 5.52 -9.63 4.91
N VAL A 38 5.66 -8.57 4.13
CA VAL A 38 6.45 -7.39 4.50
C VAL A 38 5.59 -6.37 5.22
N ALA A 39 4.37 -6.19 4.74
CA ALA A 39 3.45 -5.21 5.31
C ALA A 39 2.02 -5.67 5.06
N ARG A 40 1.10 -5.18 5.86
CA ARG A 40 -0.31 -5.51 5.69
C ARG A 40 -1.16 -4.36 6.20
N THR A 41 -2.33 -4.22 5.59
CA THR A 41 -3.34 -3.29 6.08
C THR A 41 -4.70 -3.90 5.80
N HIS A 42 -5.76 -3.23 6.23
CA HIS A 42 -7.09 -3.77 6.00
C HIS A 42 -8.10 -2.63 5.87
N ILE A 43 -9.20 -2.92 5.20
CA ILE A 43 -10.31 -1.99 5.04
C ILE A 43 -11.57 -2.74 5.41
N SER A 44 -12.41 -2.13 6.27
CA SER A 44 -13.67 -2.75 6.67
C SER A 44 -14.60 -2.91 5.45
N HIS A 45 -15.27 -4.05 5.36
CA HIS A 45 -16.26 -4.29 4.30
C HIS A 45 -17.41 -3.30 4.34
N SER A 46 -17.67 -2.70 5.51
CA SER A 46 -18.76 -1.72 5.63
C SER A 46 -18.41 -0.37 5.00
N ARG A 47 -17.13 -0.13 4.67
CA ARG A 47 -16.70 1.13 4.09
C ARG A 47 -17.05 1.18 2.60
N ARG A 48 -17.66 2.29 2.19
CA ARG A 48 -18.05 2.48 0.78
C ARG A 48 -16.93 3.13 0.01
N GLY A 49 -16.87 2.84 -1.31
CA GLY A 49 -15.82 3.38 -2.15
C GLY A 49 -15.73 4.90 -2.17
N ASN A 50 -16.88 5.58 -2.07
CA ASN A 50 -16.90 7.05 -2.09
C ASN A 50 -16.71 7.66 -0.70
N GLU A 51 -16.58 6.83 0.34
CA GLU A 51 -16.39 7.32 1.69
C GLU A 51 -15.00 7.93 1.82
N ARG A 52 -14.92 9.07 2.52
CA ARG A 52 -13.66 9.78 2.69
C ARG A 52 -12.82 9.14 3.79
N VAL A 53 -11.51 9.22 3.62
CA VAL A 53 -10.54 8.73 4.61
C VAL A 53 -9.84 9.96 5.17
N ASP A 54 -10.01 10.21 6.46
CA ASP A 54 -9.36 11.36 7.09
C ASP A 54 -7.90 11.03 7.46
N ASP A 55 -7.19 12.05 7.94
CA ASP A 55 -5.76 11.89 8.23
C ASP A 55 -5.49 10.88 9.33
N SER A 56 -6.38 10.77 10.31
CA SER A 56 -6.15 9.80 11.39
C SER A 56 -6.26 8.37 10.86
N MET A 57 -7.19 8.11 9.94
CA MET A 57 -7.29 6.81 9.30
C MET A 57 -6.09 6.54 8.39
N LEU A 58 -5.68 7.56 7.64
CA LEU A 58 -4.51 7.42 6.77
C LEU A 58 -3.25 7.12 7.60
N LEU A 59 -3.14 7.73 8.77
CA LEU A 59 -2.00 7.46 9.64
C LEU A 59 -1.96 6.00 10.07
N LEU A 60 -3.13 5.42 10.40
CA LEU A 60 -3.20 4.00 10.74
C LEU A 60 -2.75 3.12 9.57
N HIS A 61 -3.25 3.42 8.37
CA HIS A 61 -2.85 2.66 7.19
C HIS A 61 -1.36 2.81 6.91
N ALA A 62 -0.83 4.03 7.06
CA ALA A 62 0.59 4.26 6.84
C ALA A 62 1.44 3.43 7.79
N ARG A 63 1.05 3.38 9.06
CA ARG A 63 1.77 2.58 10.06
C ARG A 63 1.73 1.09 9.69
N GLU A 64 0.58 0.61 9.29
CA GLU A 64 0.44 -0.79 8.89
C GLU A 64 1.25 -1.09 7.63
N MET A 65 1.33 -0.13 6.72
CA MET A 65 2.13 -0.25 5.51
C MET A 65 3.62 0.02 5.75
N ARG A 66 3.99 0.41 6.96
CA ARG A 66 5.36 0.69 7.39
C ARG A 66 5.97 1.87 6.66
N CYS A 67 5.17 2.91 6.44
CA CYS A 67 5.67 4.14 5.83
C CYS A 67 5.12 5.34 6.59
N SER A 68 5.62 6.52 6.25
CA SER A 68 5.13 7.75 6.89
C SER A 68 3.81 8.19 6.27
N LEU A 69 3.06 8.99 7.02
CA LEU A 69 1.84 9.59 6.50
C LEU A 69 2.13 10.44 5.27
N ALA A 70 3.24 11.17 5.29
CA ALA A 70 3.62 12.01 4.16
C ALA A 70 3.82 11.19 2.89
N ILE A 71 4.47 10.03 2.99
CA ILE A 71 4.67 9.14 1.85
C ILE A 71 3.34 8.61 1.34
N LEU A 72 2.47 8.17 2.25
CA LEU A 72 1.16 7.64 1.84
C LEU A 72 0.33 8.70 1.11
N LYS A 73 0.27 9.89 1.66
CA LYS A 73 -0.48 10.98 1.04
C LYS A 73 0.10 11.33 -0.34
N ALA A 74 1.42 11.37 -0.46
CA ALA A 74 2.07 11.68 -1.73
C ALA A 74 1.79 10.60 -2.77
N LEU A 75 1.76 9.33 -2.36
CA LEU A 75 1.39 8.24 -3.26
C LEU A 75 -0.05 8.40 -3.76
N LEU A 76 -0.96 8.71 -2.84
CA LEU A 76 -2.37 8.87 -3.19
C LEU A 76 -2.61 10.06 -4.11
N GLN A 77 -1.77 11.07 -4.01
CA GLN A 77 -1.87 12.28 -4.82
C GLN A 77 -1.06 12.21 -6.12
N GLY A 78 -0.39 11.09 -6.36
CA GLY A 78 0.40 10.91 -7.56
C GLY A 78 1.73 11.64 -7.55
N GLN A 79 2.18 12.12 -6.40
CA GLN A 79 3.42 12.87 -6.28
C GLN A 79 4.64 11.98 -6.06
N LYS A 80 4.41 10.74 -5.68
CA LYS A 80 5.47 9.74 -5.50
C LYS A 80 5.07 8.45 -6.14
N SER A 81 6.05 7.65 -6.52
CA SER A 81 5.83 6.38 -7.21
C SER A 81 5.96 5.21 -6.25
N LYS A 82 5.61 4.01 -6.73
CA LYS A 82 5.80 2.79 -5.95
C LYS A 82 7.26 2.60 -5.56
N ALA A 83 8.20 3.01 -6.41
CA ALA A 83 9.61 2.89 -6.10
C ALA A 83 9.99 3.72 -4.88
N ASP A 84 9.36 4.88 -4.70
CA ASP A 84 9.59 5.71 -3.53
C ASP A 84 9.13 5.01 -2.26
N TYR A 85 7.98 4.34 -2.32
CA TYR A 85 7.47 3.58 -1.18
C TYR A 85 8.39 2.40 -0.85
N PHE A 86 8.76 1.62 -1.86
CA PHE A 86 9.64 0.47 -1.62
C PHE A 86 11.02 0.91 -1.15
N ASN A 87 11.50 2.07 -1.62
CA ASN A 87 12.76 2.61 -1.14
C ASN A 87 12.68 2.97 0.35
N GLU A 88 11.54 3.46 0.79
CA GLU A 88 11.33 3.75 2.21
C GLU A 88 11.40 2.46 3.03
N LEU A 89 10.80 1.37 2.53
CA LEU A 89 10.90 0.07 3.20
C LEU A 89 12.34 -0.42 3.26
N LEU A 90 13.08 -0.25 2.18
CA LEU A 90 14.49 -0.64 2.12
C LEU A 90 15.33 0.17 3.10
N LYS A 91 15.13 1.47 3.10
CA LYS A 91 15.88 2.39 3.95
C LYS A 91 15.66 2.08 5.43
N ASN A 92 14.45 1.66 5.79
CA ASN A 92 14.11 1.37 7.18
C ASN A 92 14.33 -0.09 7.56
N GLY A 93 14.92 -0.89 6.66
CA GLY A 93 15.31 -2.25 6.99
C GLY A 93 14.20 -3.29 6.93
N HIS A 94 13.05 -2.93 6.35
CA HIS A 94 11.93 -3.87 6.24
C HIS A 94 12.10 -4.84 5.09
N ILE A 95 12.88 -4.47 4.07
CA ILE A 95 13.20 -5.33 2.93
C ILE A 95 14.70 -5.16 2.63
N ASN A 96 15.26 -6.12 1.90
CA ASN A 96 16.63 -6.03 1.45
C ASN A 96 16.68 -5.59 -0.03
N GLN A 97 17.89 -5.41 -0.56
CA GLN A 97 18.08 -4.91 -1.92
C GLN A 97 17.45 -5.82 -2.97
N GLU A 98 17.58 -7.13 -2.79
CA GLU A 98 16.99 -8.09 -3.72
C GLU A 98 15.47 -7.97 -3.73
N GLU A 99 14.87 -7.88 -2.54
CA GLU A 99 13.42 -7.73 -2.41
C GLU A 99 12.95 -6.41 -3.01
N PHE A 100 13.72 -5.35 -2.83
CA PHE A 100 13.42 -4.07 -3.45
C PHE A 100 13.35 -4.19 -4.98
N SER A 101 14.33 -4.87 -5.56
CA SER A 101 14.37 -5.06 -7.01
C SER A 101 13.17 -5.87 -7.49
N ILE A 102 12.82 -6.92 -6.76
CA ILE A 102 11.65 -7.74 -7.12
C ILE A 102 10.37 -6.92 -7.07
N LEU A 103 10.17 -6.15 -6.00
CA LEU A 103 8.96 -5.37 -5.82
C LEU A 103 8.84 -4.28 -6.87
N CYS A 104 9.93 -3.60 -7.18
CA CYS A 104 9.91 -2.55 -8.20
C CYS A 104 9.65 -3.11 -9.59
N GLY A 105 10.00 -4.38 -9.83
CA GLY A 105 9.77 -5.01 -11.12
C GLY A 105 8.38 -5.59 -11.29
N LYS A 106 7.61 -5.75 -10.21
CA LYS A 106 6.27 -6.31 -10.32
C LYS A 106 5.36 -5.40 -11.13
N GLY A 107 4.65 -5.98 -12.08
CA GLY A 107 3.72 -5.25 -12.90
C GLY A 107 4.34 -4.46 -14.03
N ASN A 108 5.65 -4.48 -14.19
CA ASN A 108 6.36 -3.81 -15.27
C ASN A 108 6.62 -4.78 -16.40
N THR A 109 5.63 -5.43 -16.83
CA THR A 109 5.79 -6.31 -17.97
C THR A 109 5.73 -5.51 -19.23
N LYS A 110 6.19 -5.73 -20.00
CA LYS A 110 5.99 -5.03 -20.85
C LYS A 110 5.61 -5.34 -21.85
N ARG A 111 5.42 -5.20 -21.45
CA ARG A 111 4.82 -5.21 -22.06
C ARG A 111 4.97 -5.44 -22.99
#